data_fac4411b42a45190c4a26179233c5114
#
_entry.id   fac4411b42a45190c4a26179233c5114
#
_cell.length_a   1.000
_cell.length_b   1.000
_cell.length_c   1.000
_cell.angle_alpha   90.00
_cell.angle_beta   90.00
_cell.angle_gamma   90.00
#
_symmetry.space_group_name_H-M   'P 1'
#
loop_
_entity.id
_entity.type
_entity.pdbx_description
1 polymer ?
#
loop_
_entity_poly.entity_id
_entity_poly.type
_entity_poly.pdbx_seq_one_letter_code
_entity_poly.pdbx_strand_id
1 'polypeptide(L)'
;SALLHHDTHYPPGSLVLEAGCGVGAQTALLLEKSPDARFVSLDISMPSIVQARRGTGEAISPVSFLQTNLFDLPFQPETFDHIFVCFILEHLTDPEGALLKLKSVLKPGGTFTLIEGDHGSCFFSPDSEEARHVWNCLVEAQARLGGDSLIGRRLYPLLFKAGFEAIEVTPRFVYADPSRPQWVDGFTLKTICAMVEGVRERALEMGLTGERRWETGMQALRRTADSPNGVFCYTFFKGVAIKRR
;
A
#
# COMPACT_ATOMS: atom_id res chain seq x y z
N SER A 1 2.40 -5.99 9.40
CA SER A 1 1.62 -4.82 9.84
C SER A 1 2.35 -4.02 10.90
N ALA A 2 2.85 -4.62 11.99
CA ALA A 2 3.59 -3.89 13.03
C ALA A 2 4.76 -3.07 12.45
N LEU A 3 5.48 -3.60 11.49
CA LEU A 3 6.62 -2.92 10.85
C LEU A 3 6.23 -1.60 10.16
N LEU A 4 5.10 -1.57 9.47
CA LEU A 4 4.65 -0.38 8.73
C LEU A 4 4.03 0.68 9.64
N HIS A 5 3.40 0.25 10.73
CA HIS A 5 2.55 1.11 11.57
C HIS A 5 3.04 1.29 13.00
N HIS A 6 4.27 0.86 13.37
CA HIS A 6 4.71 0.91 14.77
C HIS A 6 4.67 2.33 15.36
N ASP A 7 4.89 3.34 14.54
CA ASP A 7 4.89 4.77 14.83
C ASP A 7 3.67 5.53 14.29
N THR A 8 2.63 4.82 13.82
CA THR A 8 1.38 5.44 13.34
C THR A 8 0.36 5.44 14.47
N HIS A 9 0.06 6.59 15.01
CA HIS A 9 -1.03 6.82 15.96
C HIS A 9 -1.52 8.26 15.83
N TYR A 10 -2.78 8.49 16.18
CA TYR A 10 -3.43 9.80 16.10
C TYR A 10 -3.94 10.23 17.48
N PRO A 11 -3.85 11.51 17.83
CA PRO A 11 -4.28 12.02 19.14
C PRO A 11 -5.77 11.78 19.40
N PRO A 12 -6.20 11.64 20.66
CA PRO A 12 -7.60 11.58 21.03
C PRO A 12 -8.42 12.75 20.46
N GLY A 13 -9.61 12.44 19.96
CA GLY A 13 -10.52 13.43 19.37
C GLY A 13 -10.20 13.84 17.93
N SER A 14 -9.06 13.43 17.37
CA SER A 14 -8.71 13.70 15.97
C SER A 14 -9.71 13.12 15.01
N LEU A 15 -9.93 13.81 13.88
CA LEU A 15 -10.65 13.30 12.73
C LEU A 15 -9.66 12.91 11.64
N VAL A 16 -9.61 11.64 11.30
CA VAL A 16 -8.66 11.04 10.37
C VAL A 16 -9.37 10.58 9.11
N LEU A 17 -8.87 10.94 7.94
CA LEU A 17 -9.28 10.37 6.66
C LEU A 17 -8.33 9.23 6.28
N GLU A 18 -8.86 8.01 6.15
CA GLU A 18 -8.17 6.90 5.50
C GLU A 18 -8.65 6.83 4.04
N ALA A 19 -7.77 7.16 3.09
CA ALA A 19 -8.08 7.14 1.68
C ALA A 19 -7.61 5.84 1.04
N GLY A 20 -8.58 5.05 0.52
CA GLY A 20 -8.34 3.72 -0.05
C GLY A 20 -8.24 2.64 1.03
N CYS A 21 -9.30 2.45 1.80
CA CYS A 21 -9.28 1.47 2.90
C CYS A 21 -9.30 0.00 2.42
N GLY A 22 -9.63 -0.25 1.15
CA GLY A 22 -9.76 -1.61 0.62
C GLY A 22 -10.67 -2.46 1.49
N VAL A 23 -10.20 -3.65 1.83
CA VAL A 23 -10.92 -4.62 2.68
C VAL A 23 -10.77 -4.34 4.19
N GLY A 24 -10.20 -3.20 4.58
CA GLY A 24 -10.09 -2.76 5.97
C GLY A 24 -8.88 -3.31 6.73
N ALA A 25 -7.90 -3.88 6.04
CA ALA A 25 -6.71 -4.44 6.69
C ALA A 25 -5.89 -3.40 7.47
N GLN A 26 -5.79 -2.18 6.95
CA GLN A 26 -5.12 -1.07 7.62
C GLN A 26 -6.06 -0.41 8.64
N THR A 27 -7.35 -0.27 8.31
CA THR A 27 -8.37 0.31 9.19
C THR A 27 -8.37 -0.33 10.57
N ALA A 28 -8.36 -1.66 10.65
CA ALA A 28 -8.34 -2.39 11.92
C ALA A 28 -7.12 -2.03 12.78
N LEU A 29 -5.94 -1.89 12.17
CA LEU A 29 -4.70 -1.50 12.87
C LEU A 29 -4.72 -0.03 13.32
N LEU A 30 -5.27 0.86 12.51
CA LEU A 30 -5.41 2.27 12.84
C LEU A 30 -6.33 2.47 14.04
N LEU A 31 -7.44 1.73 14.09
CA LEU A 31 -8.39 1.73 15.21
C LEU A 31 -7.75 1.19 16.49
N GLU A 32 -7.01 0.09 16.41
CA GLU A 32 -6.28 -0.48 17.56
C GLU A 32 -5.26 0.53 18.14
N LYS A 33 -4.53 1.23 17.27
CA LYS A 33 -3.47 2.17 17.67
C LYS A 33 -3.98 3.57 18.08
N SER A 34 -5.19 3.91 17.68
CA SER A 34 -5.78 5.24 17.92
C SER A 34 -7.26 5.10 18.31
N PRO A 35 -7.54 4.43 19.45
CA PRO A 35 -8.91 4.07 19.83
C PRO A 35 -9.81 5.28 20.11
N ASP A 36 -9.23 6.42 20.47
CA ASP A 36 -9.94 7.66 20.77
C ASP A 36 -10.00 8.66 19.59
N ALA A 37 -9.46 8.29 18.42
CA ALA A 37 -9.60 9.05 17.19
C ALA A 37 -10.85 8.59 16.41
N ARG A 38 -11.40 9.48 15.58
CA ARG A 38 -12.52 9.17 14.67
C ARG A 38 -12.00 9.04 13.25
N PHE A 39 -12.48 8.02 12.54
CA PHE A 39 -12.04 7.74 11.19
C PHE A 39 -13.18 7.88 10.17
N VAL A 40 -12.82 8.40 9.00
CA VAL A 40 -13.61 8.28 7.78
C VAL A 40 -12.74 7.48 6.80
N SER A 41 -13.15 6.23 6.51
CA SER A 41 -12.43 5.34 5.61
C SER A 41 -13.16 5.26 4.29
N LEU A 42 -12.51 5.63 3.21
CA LEU A 42 -13.12 5.63 1.88
C LEU A 42 -12.44 4.65 0.92
N ASP A 43 -13.24 4.13 0.00
CA ASP A 43 -12.79 3.34 -1.14
C ASP A 43 -13.74 3.51 -2.32
N ILE A 44 -13.26 3.26 -3.54
CA ILE A 44 -14.10 3.26 -4.74
C ILE A 44 -14.91 1.96 -4.87
N SER A 45 -14.44 0.87 -4.26
CA SER A 45 -15.01 -0.48 -4.34
C SER A 45 -16.03 -0.73 -3.23
N MET A 46 -17.32 -0.76 -3.55
CA MET A 46 -18.36 -1.13 -2.58
C MET A 46 -18.17 -2.56 -2.00
N PRO A 47 -17.81 -3.59 -2.78
CA PRO A 47 -17.49 -4.92 -2.21
C PRO A 47 -16.38 -4.86 -1.14
N SER A 48 -15.32 -4.08 -1.37
CA SER A 48 -14.23 -3.88 -0.41
C SER A 48 -14.74 -3.22 0.88
N ILE A 49 -15.55 -2.17 0.77
CA ILE A 49 -16.15 -1.48 1.92
C ILE A 49 -17.03 -2.43 2.73
N VAL A 50 -17.85 -3.26 2.08
CA VAL A 50 -18.68 -4.26 2.79
C VAL A 50 -17.81 -5.23 3.58
N GLN A 51 -16.70 -5.67 3.03
CA GLN A 51 -15.75 -6.54 3.73
C GLN A 51 -15.05 -5.80 4.88
N ALA A 52 -14.63 -4.57 4.68
CA ALA A 52 -14.00 -3.74 5.72
C ALA A 52 -14.93 -3.55 6.93
N ARG A 53 -16.21 -3.22 6.71
CA ARG A 53 -17.21 -3.10 7.77
C ARG A 53 -17.36 -4.37 8.60
N ARG A 54 -17.38 -5.54 7.95
CA ARG A 54 -17.46 -6.83 8.65
C ARG A 54 -16.21 -7.10 9.50
N GLY A 55 -15.04 -6.72 9.00
CA GLY A 55 -13.74 -6.93 9.68
C GLY A 55 -13.52 -6.02 10.89
N THR A 56 -14.14 -4.83 10.91
CA THR A 56 -13.96 -3.85 12.02
C THR A 56 -15.05 -3.93 13.09
N GLY A 57 -16.07 -4.79 12.91
CA GLY A 57 -17.21 -4.94 13.83
C GLY A 57 -18.31 -3.89 13.60
N GLU A 58 -19.58 -4.33 13.64
CA GLU A 58 -20.72 -3.46 13.34
C GLU A 58 -21.15 -2.57 14.51
N ALA A 59 -20.67 -2.83 15.73
CA ALA A 59 -21.16 -2.15 16.94
C ALA A 59 -20.22 -1.02 17.35
N ILE A 60 -20.72 0.24 17.26
CA ILE A 60 -20.11 1.47 17.81
C ILE A 60 -18.62 1.57 17.50
N SER A 61 -18.30 1.46 16.22
CA SER A 61 -16.92 1.68 15.75
C SER A 61 -16.70 3.19 15.54
N PRO A 62 -15.55 3.76 15.94
CA PRO A 62 -15.18 5.15 15.65
C PRO A 62 -14.88 5.39 14.16
N VAL A 63 -15.25 4.47 13.26
CA VAL A 63 -15.05 4.57 11.81
C VAL A 63 -16.37 4.64 11.04
N SER A 64 -16.44 5.59 10.10
CA SER A 64 -17.47 5.70 9.08
C SER A 64 -16.89 5.31 7.72
N PHE A 65 -17.57 4.42 6.99
CA PHE A 65 -17.15 3.99 5.66
C PHE A 65 -17.93 4.71 4.56
N LEU A 66 -17.24 5.19 3.54
CA LEU A 66 -17.81 5.92 2.42
C LEU A 66 -17.32 5.36 1.09
N GLN A 67 -18.25 5.05 0.17
CA GLN A 67 -17.87 4.78 -1.22
C GLN A 67 -17.76 6.11 -1.98
N THR A 68 -16.56 6.42 -2.43
CA THR A 68 -16.32 7.62 -3.25
C THR A 68 -15.02 7.49 -4.04
N ASN A 69 -14.93 8.30 -5.11
CA ASN A 69 -13.69 8.46 -5.84
C ASN A 69 -12.80 9.47 -5.12
N LEU A 70 -11.51 9.15 -4.99
CA LEU A 70 -10.50 10.02 -4.38
C LEU A 70 -10.40 11.40 -5.04
N PHE A 71 -10.71 11.49 -6.34
CA PHE A 71 -10.72 12.75 -7.10
C PHE A 71 -12.00 13.57 -6.93
N ASP A 72 -13.04 12.99 -6.29
CA ASP A 72 -14.33 13.65 -6.06
C ASP A 72 -14.76 13.49 -4.59
N LEU A 73 -13.99 14.11 -3.69
CA LEU A 73 -14.20 14.02 -2.26
C LEU A 73 -15.38 14.91 -1.82
N PRO A 74 -16.42 14.35 -1.15
CA PRO A 74 -17.61 15.10 -0.73
C PRO A 74 -17.40 15.83 0.61
N PHE A 75 -16.21 16.34 0.85
CA PHE A 75 -15.86 17.04 2.09
C PHE A 75 -15.54 18.50 1.85
N GLN A 76 -15.85 19.32 2.84
CA GLN A 76 -15.42 20.70 2.84
C GLN A 76 -13.90 20.79 2.94
N PRO A 77 -13.26 21.84 2.40
CA PRO A 77 -11.84 22.11 2.63
C PRO A 77 -11.51 22.07 4.13
N GLU A 78 -10.30 21.63 4.45
CA GLU A 78 -9.76 21.69 5.82
C GLU A 78 -10.63 20.98 6.88
N THR A 79 -11.19 19.84 6.51
CA THR A 79 -12.05 19.02 7.40
C THR A 79 -11.24 18.15 8.34
N PHE A 80 -10.15 17.52 7.86
CA PHE A 80 -9.45 16.46 8.58
C PHE A 80 -8.20 16.97 9.29
N ASP A 81 -7.95 16.46 10.50
CA ASP A 81 -6.73 16.73 11.24
C ASP A 81 -5.56 15.93 10.69
N HIS A 82 -5.84 14.72 10.21
CA HIS A 82 -4.84 13.81 9.65
C HIS A 82 -5.40 13.07 8.42
N ILE A 83 -4.50 12.72 7.51
CA ILE A 83 -4.81 11.84 6.36
C ILE A 83 -3.83 10.69 6.34
N PHE A 84 -4.36 9.49 6.11
CA PHE A 84 -3.61 8.25 5.94
C PHE A 84 -3.90 7.63 4.58
N VAL A 85 -2.85 7.25 3.87
CA VAL A 85 -2.90 6.58 2.56
C VAL A 85 -1.93 5.41 2.57
N CYS A 86 -2.36 4.23 2.10
CA CYS A 86 -1.51 3.05 2.07
C CYS A 86 -1.79 2.20 0.83
N PHE A 87 -0.80 2.02 -0.03
CA PHE A 87 -0.85 1.24 -1.28
C PHE A 87 -1.94 1.70 -2.25
N ILE A 88 -2.04 2.99 -2.48
CA ILE A 88 -3.04 3.61 -3.36
C ILE A 88 -2.40 4.33 -4.54
N LEU A 89 -1.36 5.14 -4.29
CA LEU A 89 -0.78 5.97 -5.34
C LEU A 89 -0.20 5.13 -6.49
N GLU A 90 0.30 3.94 -6.18
CA GLU A 90 0.84 3.00 -7.16
C GLU A 90 -0.18 2.57 -8.23
N HIS A 91 -1.48 2.70 -7.94
CA HIS A 91 -2.57 2.33 -8.85
C HIS A 91 -3.13 3.52 -9.64
N LEU A 92 -2.71 4.74 -9.35
CA LEU A 92 -3.27 5.95 -9.93
C LEU A 92 -2.49 6.41 -11.16
N THR A 93 -3.22 6.85 -12.18
CA THR A 93 -2.63 7.50 -13.36
C THR A 93 -2.19 8.94 -13.07
N ASP A 94 -2.77 9.57 -12.04
CA ASP A 94 -2.42 10.94 -11.59
C ASP A 94 -2.22 10.99 -10.07
N PRO A 95 -1.10 10.46 -9.55
CA PRO A 95 -0.80 10.49 -8.12
C PRO A 95 -0.59 11.91 -7.57
N GLU A 96 -0.11 12.85 -8.39
CA GLU A 96 0.07 14.25 -8.00
C GLU A 96 -1.28 14.95 -7.79
N GLY A 97 -2.22 14.79 -8.72
CA GLY A 97 -3.58 15.30 -8.58
C GLY A 97 -4.29 14.71 -7.35
N ALA A 98 -4.08 13.42 -7.07
CA ALA A 98 -4.60 12.77 -5.86
C ALA A 98 -4.07 13.42 -4.58
N LEU A 99 -2.76 13.67 -4.51
CA LEU A 99 -2.15 14.35 -3.36
C LEU A 99 -2.69 15.76 -3.16
N LEU A 100 -2.91 16.53 -4.24
CA LEU A 100 -3.50 17.86 -4.17
C LEU A 100 -4.95 17.83 -3.69
N LYS A 101 -5.75 16.85 -4.14
CA LYS A 101 -7.14 16.66 -3.67
C LYS A 101 -7.18 16.32 -2.19
N LEU A 102 -6.37 15.38 -1.74
CA LEU A 102 -6.27 15.02 -0.32
C LEU A 102 -5.80 16.21 0.53
N LYS A 103 -4.77 16.93 0.06
CA LYS A 103 -4.28 18.13 0.75
C LYS A 103 -5.35 19.19 0.92
N SER A 104 -6.29 19.34 -0.03
CA SER A 104 -7.34 20.37 0.06
C SER A 104 -8.26 20.14 1.27
N VAL A 105 -8.55 18.90 1.63
CA VAL A 105 -9.41 18.54 2.78
C VAL A 105 -8.64 18.37 4.09
N LEU A 106 -7.31 18.42 4.09
CA LEU A 106 -6.47 18.43 5.28
C LEU A 106 -6.41 19.83 5.86
N LYS A 107 -6.52 19.97 7.18
CA LYS A 107 -6.37 21.26 7.89
C LYS A 107 -4.94 21.81 7.78
N PRO A 108 -4.74 23.13 7.81
CA PRO A 108 -3.42 23.72 8.00
C PRO A 108 -2.77 23.19 9.31
N GLY A 109 -1.51 22.77 9.21
CA GLY A 109 -0.79 22.10 10.31
C GLY A 109 -1.16 20.62 10.50
N GLY A 110 -2.12 20.09 9.76
CA GLY A 110 -2.48 18.68 9.76
C GLY A 110 -1.41 17.80 9.15
N THR A 111 -1.35 16.52 9.56
CA THR A 111 -0.35 15.56 9.08
C THR A 111 -0.88 14.67 7.97
N PHE A 112 -0.01 14.36 7.02
CA PHE A 112 -0.25 13.44 5.92
C PHE A 112 0.69 12.25 6.07
N THR A 113 0.16 11.03 6.20
CA THR A 113 0.93 9.79 6.26
C THR A 113 0.67 8.99 4.99
N LEU A 114 1.74 8.60 4.31
CA LEU A 114 1.69 7.87 3.04
C LEU A 114 2.63 6.66 3.11
N ILE A 115 2.13 5.48 2.75
CA ILE A 115 2.91 4.24 2.71
C ILE A 115 2.73 3.62 1.34
N GLU A 116 3.84 3.37 0.63
CA GLU A 116 3.84 2.74 -0.69
C GLU A 116 4.98 1.73 -0.81
N GLY A 117 4.78 0.74 -1.68
CA GLY A 117 5.78 -0.24 -2.02
C GLY A 117 6.75 0.25 -3.09
N ASP A 118 7.90 -0.42 -3.18
CA ASP A 118 8.85 -0.25 -4.28
C ASP A 118 9.28 -1.61 -4.82
N HIS A 119 8.62 -2.07 -5.87
CA HIS A 119 8.88 -3.36 -6.49
C HIS A 119 10.29 -3.45 -7.11
N GLY A 120 10.94 -2.31 -7.37
CA GLY A 120 12.31 -2.27 -7.88
C GLY A 120 13.39 -2.40 -6.81
N SER A 121 13.04 -2.39 -5.53
CA SER A 121 13.96 -2.52 -4.41
C SER A 121 13.83 -3.86 -3.67
N CYS A 122 13.35 -4.90 -4.35
CA CYS A 122 13.33 -6.26 -3.81
C CYS A 122 14.56 -7.06 -4.25
N PHE A 123 14.96 -8.00 -3.42
CA PHE A 123 15.88 -9.07 -3.77
C PHE A 123 15.46 -10.38 -3.10
N PHE A 124 15.88 -11.48 -3.68
CA PHE A 124 15.57 -12.81 -3.17
C PHE A 124 16.66 -13.82 -3.49
N SER A 125 16.70 -14.91 -2.73
CA SER A 125 17.58 -16.05 -2.94
C SER A 125 16.78 -17.36 -2.72
N PRO A 126 16.92 -18.41 -3.57
CA PRO A 126 17.74 -18.44 -4.79
C PRO A 126 17.25 -17.42 -5.82
N ASP A 127 18.21 -16.69 -6.42
CA ASP A 127 17.93 -15.80 -7.53
C ASP A 127 17.98 -16.56 -8.85
N SER A 128 17.06 -16.26 -9.76
CA SER A 128 17.06 -16.84 -11.10
C SER A 128 16.40 -15.91 -12.12
N GLU A 129 16.75 -16.08 -13.39
CA GLU A 129 16.13 -15.32 -14.48
C GLU A 129 14.62 -15.58 -14.58
N GLU A 130 14.18 -16.80 -14.29
CA GLU A 130 12.78 -17.20 -14.35
C GLU A 130 11.97 -16.49 -13.25
N ALA A 131 12.45 -16.46 -12.01
CA ALA A 131 11.80 -15.75 -10.92
C ALA A 131 11.77 -14.22 -11.17
N ARG A 132 12.89 -13.66 -11.66
CA ARG A 132 12.94 -12.25 -12.07
C ARG A 132 11.98 -11.92 -13.21
N HIS A 133 11.80 -12.86 -14.14
CA HIS A 133 10.90 -12.66 -15.28
C HIS A 133 9.46 -12.45 -14.82
N VAL A 134 8.90 -13.31 -13.97
CA VAL A 134 7.51 -13.15 -13.48
C VAL A 134 7.36 -11.92 -12.58
N TRP A 135 8.38 -11.60 -11.80
CA TRP A 135 8.42 -10.33 -11.04
C TRP A 135 8.35 -9.11 -11.96
N ASN A 136 9.14 -9.10 -13.04
CA ASN A 136 9.13 -8.02 -14.01
C ASN A 136 7.81 -7.93 -14.79
N CYS A 137 7.12 -9.06 -15.00
CA CYS A 137 5.78 -9.06 -15.59
C CYS A 137 4.77 -8.30 -14.72
N LEU A 138 4.84 -8.43 -13.39
CA LEU A 138 4.03 -7.64 -12.47
C LEU A 138 4.29 -6.14 -12.65
N VAL A 139 5.55 -5.72 -12.61
CA VAL A 139 5.97 -4.32 -12.75
C VAL A 139 5.51 -3.74 -14.09
N GLU A 140 5.76 -4.46 -15.17
CA GLU A 140 5.41 -4.02 -16.53
C GLU A 140 3.90 -3.99 -16.77
N ALA A 141 3.16 -4.98 -16.27
CA ALA A 141 1.70 -5.00 -16.39
C ALA A 141 1.08 -3.81 -15.67
N GLN A 142 1.55 -3.47 -14.47
CA GLN A 142 1.08 -2.30 -13.72
C GLN A 142 1.41 -1.00 -14.45
N ALA A 143 2.62 -0.87 -15.00
CA ALA A 143 3.02 0.31 -15.76
C ALA A 143 2.16 0.51 -17.03
N ARG A 144 1.84 -0.55 -17.77
CA ARG A 144 0.96 -0.48 -18.95
C ARG A 144 -0.48 -0.11 -18.62
N LEU A 145 -0.90 -0.35 -17.40
CA LEU A 145 -2.22 0.09 -16.88
C LEU A 145 -2.21 1.53 -16.34
N GLY A 146 -1.06 2.22 -16.42
CA GLY A 146 -0.91 3.60 -15.97
C GLY A 146 -0.56 3.75 -14.50
N GLY A 147 -0.27 2.65 -13.80
CA GLY A 147 0.23 2.67 -12.42
C GLY A 147 1.76 2.77 -12.34
N ASP A 148 2.28 2.90 -11.14
CA ASP A 148 3.73 3.00 -10.85
C ASP A 148 4.11 2.15 -9.65
N SER A 149 4.49 0.90 -9.90
CA SER A 149 4.96 -0.03 -8.86
C SER A 149 6.31 0.34 -8.20
N LEU A 150 6.95 1.41 -8.68
CA LEU A 150 8.19 1.95 -8.13
C LEU A 150 7.95 3.25 -7.34
N ILE A 151 6.69 3.61 -7.10
CA ILE A 151 6.30 4.92 -6.55
C ILE A 151 6.86 5.16 -5.15
N GLY A 152 7.10 4.11 -4.36
CA GLY A 152 7.64 4.23 -3.01
C GLY A 152 8.92 5.05 -2.92
N ARG A 153 9.86 4.87 -3.86
CA ARG A 153 11.11 5.67 -3.95
C ARG A 153 10.87 7.15 -4.29
N ARG A 154 9.67 7.49 -4.75
CA ARG A 154 9.30 8.83 -5.22
C ARG A 154 8.48 9.61 -4.19
N LEU A 155 8.24 9.10 -3.00
CA LEU A 155 7.38 9.76 -2.01
C LEU A 155 7.86 11.17 -1.65
N TYR A 156 9.18 11.36 -1.43
CA TYR A 156 9.72 12.68 -1.11
C TYR A 156 9.46 13.70 -2.23
N PRO A 157 9.88 13.48 -3.49
CA PRO A 157 9.61 14.44 -4.57
C PRO A 157 8.11 14.66 -4.85
N LEU A 158 7.25 13.65 -4.68
CA LEU A 158 5.81 13.80 -4.84
C LEU A 158 5.20 14.69 -3.76
N LEU A 159 5.54 14.46 -2.50
CA LEU A 159 5.09 15.30 -1.38
C LEU A 159 5.63 16.73 -1.49
N PHE A 160 6.90 16.89 -1.87
CA PHE A 160 7.51 18.19 -2.08
C PHE A 160 6.81 18.98 -3.20
N LYS A 161 6.57 18.35 -4.34
CA LYS A 161 5.87 18.96 -5.49
C LYS A 161 4.42 19.33 -5.15
N ALA A 162 3.74 18.50 -4.32
CA ALA A 162 2.42 18.82 -3.80
C ALA A 162 2.44 19.97 -2.76
N GLY A 163 3.59 20.49 -2.39
CA GLY A 163 3.77 21.63 -1.49
C GLY A 163 3.51 21.30 -0.03
N PHE A 164 3.82 20.07 0.40
CA PHE A 164 3.91 19.73 1.81
C PHE A 164 5.23 20.21 2.41
N GLU A 165 5.27 20.37 3.73
CA GLU A 165 6.43 20.77 4.53
C GLU A 165 6.80 19.70 5.54
N ALA A 166 7.96 19.82 6.18
CA ALA A 166 8.47 18.88 7.18
C ALA A 166 8.39 17.41 6.70
N ILE A 167 8.76 17.19 5.44
CA ILE A 167 8.67 15.88 4.80
C ILE A 167 9.77 14.96 5.35
N GLU A 168 9.36 13.85 5.92
CA GLU A 168 10.25 12.76 6.33
C GLU A 168 9.83 11.48 5.62
N VAL A 169 10.77 10.83 4.92
CA VAL A 169 10.54 9.54 4.25
C VAL A 169 11.51 8.51 4.79
N THR A 170 10.97 7.41 5.30
CA THR A 170 11.77 6.33 5.90
C THR A 170 11.51 4.99 5.20
N PRO A 171 12.56 4.23 4.84
CA PRO A 171 12.39 2.88 4.34
C PRO A 171 11.97 1.91 5.46
N ARG A 172 11.15 0.93 5.11
CA ARG A 172 10.66 -0.14 5.97
C ARG A 172 10.94 -1.47 5.29
N PHE A 173 11.86 -2.25 5.83
CA PHE A 173 12.28 -3.51 5.21
C PHE A 173 11.51 -4.69 5.78
N VAL A 174 11.00 -5.53 4.90
CA VAL A 174 10.61 -6.90 5.24
C VAL A 174 11.73 -7.82 4.77
N TYR A 175 12.32 -8.58 5.69
CA TYR A 175 13.33 -9.59 5.39
C TYR A 175 12.80 -10.93 5.91
N ALA A 176 12.31 -11.76 4.99
CA ALA A 176 11.74 -13.06 5.29
C ALA A 176 12.78 -14.16 4.99
N ASP A 177 13.04 -14.99 5.98
CA ASP A 177 13.95 -16.13 5.91
C ASP A 177 13.43 -17.28 6.81
N PRO A 178 13.98 -18.49 6.74
CA PRO A 178 13.52 -19.64 7.51
C PRO A 178 13.55 -19.49 9.04
N SER A 179 14.30 -18.53 9.59
CA SER A 179 14.30 -18.23 11.03
C SER A 179 12.98 -17.59 11.50
N ARG A 180 12.17 -17.09 10.54
CA ARG A 180 10.87 -16.46 10.75
C ARG A 180 9.81 -17.08 9.84
N PRO A 181 9.43 -18.34 10.07
CA PRO A 181 8.55 -19.09 9.15
C PRO A 181 7.19 -18.41 8.93
N GLN A 182 6.65 -17.70 9.93
CA GLN A 182 5.43 -16.91 9.77
C GLN A 182 5.58 -15.74 8.76
N TRP A 183 6.79 -15.22 8.56
CA TRP A 183 7.04 -14.19 7.55
C TRP A 183 7.20 -14.81 6.17
N VAL A 184 7.83 -15.97 6.08
CA VAL A 184 7.92 -16.73 4.82
C VAL A 184 6.51 -17.08 4.33
N ASP A 185 5.66 -17.67 5.20
CA ASP A 185 4.28 -18.02 4.86
C ASP A 185 3.43 -16.76 4.56
N GLY A 186 3.41 -15.79 5.47
CA GLY A 186 2.53 -14.64 5.36
C GLY A 186 2.97 -13.63 4.29
N PHE A 187 4.27 -13.33 4.22
CA PHE A 187 4.76 -12.31 3.31
C PHE A 187 5.20 -12.92 1.97
N THR A 188 6.14 -13.89 1.97
CA THR A 188 6.65 -14.41 0.69
C THR A 188 5.58 -15.18 -0.08
N LEU A 189 4.87 -16.11 0.55
CA LEU A 189 3.89 -16.94 -0.16
C LEU A 189 2.54 -16.24 -0.32
N LYS A 190 1.90 -15.81 0.78
CA LYS A 190 0.53 -15.31 0.77
C LYS A 190 0.40 -13.86 0.29
N THR A 191 1.50 -13.08 0.30
CA THR A 191 1.49 -11.71 -0.22
C THR A 191 2.21 -11.64 -1.56
N ILE A 192 3.51 -11.89 -1.59
CA ILE A 192 4.33 -11.69 -2.78
C ILE A 192 3.95 -12.66 -3.91
N CYS A 193 3.98 -13.97 -3.66
CA CYS A 193 3.63 -14.94 -4.72
C CYS A 193 2.17 -14.81 -5.16
N ALA A 194 1.25 -14.49 -4.25
CA ALA A 194 -0.15 -14.27 -4.61
C ALA A 194 -0.35 -13.00 -5.44
N MET A 195 0.38 -11.92 -5.13
CA MET A 195 0.36 -10.67 -5.89
C MET A 195 0.88 -10.89 -7.32
N VAL A 196 1.99 -11.60 -7.48
CA VAL A 196 2.53 -11.95 -8.81
C VAL A 196 1.54 -12.86 -9.55
N GLU A 197 1.01 -13.90 -8.92
CA GLU A 197 0.01 -14.79 -9.55
C GLU A 197 -1.24 -14.03 -10.00
N GLY A 198 -1.65 -13.00 -9.26
CA GLY A 198 -2.82 -12.17 -9.57
C GLY A 198 -2.72 -11.39 -10.90
N VAL A 199 -1.53 -11.23 -11.46
CA VAL A 199 -1.35 -10.55 -12.76
C VAL A 199 -1.15 -11.53 -13.93
N ARG A 200 -1.24 -12.85 -13.71
CA ARG A 200 -0.98 -13.89 -14.71
C ARG A 200 -1.76 -13.67 -16.01
N GLU A 201 -3.08 -13.60 -15.93
CA GLU A 201 -3.95 -13.44 -17.10
C GLU A 201 -3.58 -12.19 -17.91
N ARG A 202 -3.39 -11.07 -17.23
CA ARG A 202 -3.00 -9.81 -17.87
C ARG A 202 -1.62 -9.87 -18.51
N ALA A 203 -0.65 -10.52 -17.86
CA ALA A 203 0.69 -10.69 -18.40
C ALA A 203 0.67 -11.53 -19.69
N LEU A 204 -0.17 -12.56 -19.76
CA LEU A 204 -0.40 -13.38 -20.95
C LEU A 204 -1.09 -12.57 -22.05
N GLU A 205 -2.20 -11.89 -21.75
CA GLU A 205 -2.95 -11.05 -22.69
C GLU A 205 -2.09 -9.91 -23.28
N MET A 206 -1.21 -9.32 -22.48
CA MET A 206 -0.29 -8.26 -22.90
C MET A 206 0.94 -8.80 -23.65
N GLY A 207 1.10 -10.12 -23.79
CA GLY A 207 2.24 -10.75 -24.45
C GLY A 207 3.57 -10.57 -23.71
N LEU A 208 3.54 -10.33 -22.39
CA LEU A 208 4.76 -10.19 -21.56
C LEU A 208 5.43 -11.54 -21.31
N THR A 209 4.64 -12.63 -21.38
CA THR A 209 5.08 -13.99 -21.10
C THR A 209 4.21 -14.99 -21.87
N GLY A 210 4.64 -16.27 -21.90
CA GLY A 210 3.82 -17.40 -22.31
C GLY A 210 3.58 -18.34 -21.12
N GLU A 211 2.55 -19.19 -21.21
CA GLU A 211 2.11 -20.11 -20.14
C GLU A 211 3.28 -20.86 -19.50
N ARG A 212 4.06 -21.57 -20.31
CA ARG A 212 5.18 -22.39 -19.82
C ARG A 212 6.22 -21.56 -19.08
N ARG A 213 6.54 -20.36 -19.60
CA ARG A 213 7.53 -19.47 -19.00
C ARG A 213 7.01 -18.90 -17.69
N TRP A 214 5.72 -18.58 -17.62
CA TRP A 214 5.05 -18.14 -16.40
C TRP A 214 5.12 -19.21 -15.32
N GLU A 215 4.70 -20.45 -15.62
CA GLU A 215 4.71 -21.56 -14.66
C GLU A 215 6.12 -21.81 -14.10
N THR A 216 7.14 -21.85 -14.98
CA THR A 216 8.53 -22.02 -14.59
C THR A 216 8.99 -20.88 -13.68
N GLY A 217 8.62 -19.64 -14.00
CA GLY A 217 8.95 -18.46 -13.20
C GLY A 217 8.29 -18.48 -11.82
N MET A 218 7.00 -18.82 -11.76
CA MET A 218 6.29 -18.93 -10.49
C MET A 218 6.84 -20.05 -9.59
N GLN A 219 7.23 -21.18 -10.16
CA GLN A 219 7.91 -22.25 -9.42
C GLN A 219 9.27 -21.78 -8.88
N ALA A 220 10.03 -21.03 -9.68
CA ALA A 220 11.30 -20.46 -9.27
C ALA A 220 11.13 -19.42 -8.16
N LEU A 221 10.11 -18.55 -8.24
CA LEU A 221 9.81 -17.57 -7.22
C LEU A 221 9.40 -18.25 -5.89
N ARG A 222 8.55 -19.28 -5.93
CA ARG A 222 8.13 -20.04 -4.73
C ARG A 222 9.32 -20.76 -4.06
N ARG A 223 10.33 -21.19 -4.81
CA ARG A 223 11.55 -21.80 -4.23
C ARG A 223 12.27 -20.88 -3.25
N THR A 224 12.08 -19.57 -3.32
CA THR A 224 12.62 -18.63 -2.31
C THR A 224 12.02 -18.86 -0.91
N ALA A 225 10.77 -19.38 -0.84
CA ALA A 225 10.12 -19.76 0.41
C ALA A 225 10.44 -21.19 0.86
N ASP A 226 10.57 -22.11 -0.11
CA ASP A 226 10.75 -23.55 0.16
C ASP A 226 12.22 -23.92 0.44
N SER A 227 13.17 -23.06 0.08
CA SER A 227 14.60 -23.32 0.27
C SER A 227 15.00 -23.18 1.74
N PRO A 228 15.82 -24.12 2.29
CA PRO A 228 16.32 -24.01 3.67
C PRO A 228 17.22 -22.80 3.91
N ASN A 229 17.71 -22.16 2.86
CA ASN A 229 18.50 -20.92 2.88
C ASN A 229 17.84 -19.82 2.02
N GLY A 230 16.53 -19.92 1.82
CA GLY A 230 15.77 -18.98 1.03
C GLY A 230 15.61 -17.64 1.75
N VAL A 231 15.59 -16.57 0.97
CA VAL A 231 15.41 -15.19 1.46
C VAL A 231 14.53 -14.42 0.49
N PHE A 232 13.64 -13.61 1.03
CA PHE A 232 12.95 -12.56 0.29
C PHE A 232 13.01 -11.25 1.06
N CYS A 233 13.57 -10.21 0.44
CA CYS A 233 13.60 -8.86 1.01
C CYS A 233 12.81 -7.90 0.14
N TYR A 234 12.02 -7.04 0.78
CA TYR A 234 11.20 -6.04 0.11
C TYR A 234 11.21 -4.72 0.90
N THR A 235 11.17 -3.59 0.19
CA THR A 235 11.15 -2.27 0.81
C THR A 235 9.81 -1.59 0.57
N PHE A 236 9.21 -1.15 1.67
CA PHE A 236 8.17 -0.13 1.67
C PHE A 236 8.77 1.21 2.08
N PHE A 237 8.15 2.30 1.65
CA PHE A 237 8.51 3.64 2.09
C PHE A 237 7.34 4.27 2.81
N LYS A 238 7.62 4.87 3.98
CA LYS A 238 6.66 5.64 4.73
C LYS A 238 7.08 7.11 4.69
N GLY A 239 6.21 7.94 4.13
CA GLY A 239 6.31 9.38 4.14
C GLY A 239 5.37 9.99 5.19
N VAL A 240 5.87 10.93 5.97
CA VAL A 240 5.08 11.78 6.86
C VAL A 240 5.38 13.23 6.48
N ALA A 241 4.34 14.04 6.36
CA ALA A 241 4.48 15.44 5.97
C ALA A 241 3.39 16.28 6.62
N ILE A 242 3.56 17.60 6.61
CA ILE A 242 2.63 18.57 7.20
C ILE A 242 2.10 19.51 6.11
N LYS A 243 0.79 19.79 6.14
CA LYS A 243 0.23 20.88 5.34
C LYS A 243 0.64 22.21 5.97
N ARG A 244 1.22 23.11 5.18
CA ARG A 244 1.59 24.47 5.61
C ARG A 244 0.42 25.17 6.29
N ARG A 245 0.74 25.93 7.33
CA ARG A 245 -0.21 26.82 8.03
C ARG A 245 -0.61 28.01 7.17
#